data_41931d50341e07127bc8e51e6fd253ab
#
_entry.id   41931d50341e07127bc8e51e6fd253ab
#
_cell.length_a   1.000
_cell.length_b   1.000
_cell.length_c   1.000
_cell.angle_alpha   90.00
_cell.angle_beta   90.00
_cell.angle_gamma   90.00
#
_symmetry.space_group_name_H-M   'P 1'
#
loop_
_entity.id
_entity.type
_entity.pdbx_description
1 polymer ?
#
loop_
_entity_poly.entity_id
_entity_poly.type
_entity_poly.pdbx_seq_one_letter_code
_entity_poly.pdbx_strand_id
1 'polypeptide(L)'
;MTLPQIDASQSCDAVVVGAGPNGLAAAVKLAQAGLSVTVFEARSTVGGGVCTSELTLPGFQHDVFAAVHPLGIASPFLRTLPLAEHGLEWIHSPAPLAHPLDDGTAVMLERSVEATAQNLEKDARAYKKLVEPFVKHWDDLAGDVLRPLSLPSHPLQFSRFGLRAIRSASGLAETVFGGPRARALFAGLGAHSIMPLDRLGSAAIGLVMCAAGHAVGWPIAKGGSQRIGEALAAYLRTLNGEIVTGATIDSIEMLPKARVILLDVTPWQLLRMVRGLPDGYQRKLKRYRYGPGAFKVEWALDGPIPWRAADCRRAATVHLGGTLKEIVQAESGIWRGRHTDKPFVLLTQQSLFDPTRAPEGKHMAGAYCHVPNGSGVDMTAHIEAQVERFAPGFRDRIVKTHKLPPSELERLNANCIGGDIAGGIQNLRRLLQTSLRGSPYATPVGGVYVCSSSTPPGAGVHGMCGYHAAVAALRRLS
;
A
#
# COMPACT_ATOMS: atom_id res chain seq x y z
N MET A 1 -14.90 22.70 18.95
CA MET A 1 -15.08 22.89 17.50
C MET A 1 -16.46 22.37 17.14
N THR A 2 -17.33 23.22 16.64
CA THR A 2 -18.64 22.81 16.11
C THR A 2 -18.38 21.94 14.88
N LEU A 3 -18.97 20.75 14.85
CA LEU A 3 -18.93 19.87 13.66
C LEU A 3 -19.47 20.67 12.47
N PRO A 4 -18.85 20.57 11.27
CA PRO A 4 -19.40 21.21 10.10
C PRO A 4 -20.81 20.69 9.87
N GLN A 5 -21.79 21.60 9.80
CA GLN A 5 -23.18 21.24 9.50
C GLN A 5 -23.20 20.71 8.06
N ILE A 6 -23.49 19.42 7.91
CA ILE A 6 -23.77 18.82 6.61
C ILE A 6 -25.12 19.36 6.17
N ASP A 7 -25.13 20.25 5.19
CA ASP A 7 -26.39 20.76 4.64
C ASP A 7 -26.99 19.68 3.71
N ALA A 8 -27.84 18.84 4.31
CA ALA A 8 -28.55 17.79 3.59
C ALA A 8 -29.55 18.33 2.53
N SER A 9 -29.80 19.65 2.49
CA SER A 9 -30.67 20.30 1.49
C SER A 9 -29.94 20.54 0.16
N GLN A 10 -28.61 20.62 0.13
CA GLN A 10 -27.82 20.72 -1.10
C GLN A 10 -27.86 19.36 -1.82
N SER A 11 -28.23 19.37 -3.09
CA SER A 11 -28.14 18.19 -3.94
C SER A 11 -26.88 18.24 -4.80
N CYS A 12 -26.15 17.14 -4.89
CA CYS A 12 -25.05 16.98 -5.82
C CYS A 12 -25.24 15.68 -6.64
N ASP A 13 -24.53 15.54 -7.77
CA ASP A 13 -24.65 14.32 -8.55
C ASP A 13 -24.00 13.13 -7.84
N ALA A 14 -22.89 13.37 -7.14
CA ALA A 14 -22.11 12.30 -6.52
C ALA A 14 -21.57 12.71 -5.13
N VAL A 15 -21.65 11.77 -4.20
CA VAL A 15 -21.02 11.87 -2.90
C VAL A 15 -19.94 10.79 -2.77
N VAL A 16 -18.80 11.16 -2.22
CA VAL A 16 -17.73 10.23 -1.85
C VAL A 16 -17.46 10.32 -0.34
N VAL A 17 -17.43 9.20 0.36
CA VAL A 17 -17.07 9.13 1.78
C VAL A 17 -15.67 8.56 1.93
N GLY A 18 -14.76 9.36 2.46
CA GLY A 18 -13.34 9.11 2.61
C GLY A 18 -12.50 9.84 1.56
N ALA A 19 -11.54 10.66 2.04
CA ALA A 19 -10.58 11.39 1.21
C ALA A 19 -9.19 10.73 1.21
N GLY A 20 -9.15 9.40 1.26
CA GLY A 20 -7.95 8.60 0.97
C GLY A 20 -7.67 8.53 -0.54
N PRO A 21 -6.55 7.91 -0.96
CA PRO A 21 -6.17 7.84 -2.38
C PRO A 21 -7.26 7.24 -3.28
N ASN A 22 -8.02 6.26 -2.80
CA ASN A 22 -9.10 5.66 -3.57
C ASN A 22 -10.34 6.57 -3.65
N GLY A 23 -10.76 7.16 -2.52
CA GLY A 23 -11.87 8.09 -2.51
C GLY A 23 -11.62 9.31 -3.39
N LEU A 24 -10.43 9.92 -3.26
CA LEU A 24 -10.03 11.06 -4.11
C LEU A 24 -9.93 10.68 -5.59
N ALA A 25 -9.37 9.50 -5.92
CA ALA A 25 -9.34 9.01 -7.30
C ALA A 25 -10.76 8.80 -7.87
N ALA A 26 -11.69 8.29 -7.05
CA ALA A 26 -13.08 8.15 -7.45
C ALA A 26 -13.72 9.53 -7.70
N ALA A 27 -13.55 10.48 -6.78
CA ALA A 27 -14.07 11.83 -6.89
C ALA A 27 -13.55 12.55 -8.13
N VAL A 28 -12.22 12.50 -8.38
CA VAL A 28 -11.61 13.07 -9.58
C VAL A 28 -12.21 12.45 -10.85
N LYS A 29 -12.38 11.12 -10.89
CA LYS A 29 -12.95 10.45 -12.09
C LYS A 29 -14.40 10.85 -12.34
N LEU A 30 -15.21 11.03 -11.30
CA LEU A 30 -16.60 11.50 -11.43
C LEU A 30 -16.65 12.97 -11.86
N ALA A 31 -15.82 13.84 -11.28
CA ALA A 31 -15.75 15.25 -11.66
C ALA A 31 -15.25 15.45 -13.10
N GLN A 32 -14.29 14.64 -13.55
CA GLN A 32 -13.85 14.61 -14.97
C GLN A 32 -14.98 14.23 -15.94
N ALA A 33 -16.00 13.52 -15.46
CA ALA A 33 -17.19 13.18 -16.24
C ALA A 33 -18.29 14.28 -16.18
N GLY A 34 -18.00 15.41 -15.57
CA GLY A 34 -18.91 16.56 -15.48
C GLY A 34 -19.93 16.47 -14.33
N LEU A 35 -19.75 15.56 -13.39
CA LEU A 35 -20.64 15.47 -12.22
C LEU A 35 -20.20 16.47 -11.13
N SER A 36 -21.17 17.07 -10.43
CA SER A 36 -20.93 17.77 -9.18
C SER A 36 -20.60 16.74 -8.08
N VAL A 37 -19.44 16.91 -7.42
CA VAL A 37 -18.91 15.92 -6.47
C VAL A 37 -18.61 16.58 -5.14
N THR A 38 -19.12 15.99 -4.04
CA THR A 38 -18.75 16.36 -2.67
C THR A 38 -18.09 15.17 -1.98
N VAL A 39 -16.91 15.39 -1.40
CA VAL A 39 -16.15 14.39 -0.63
C VAL A 39 -16.28 14.71 0.86
N PHE A 40 -16.66 13.74 1.68
CA PHE A 40 -16.67 13.84 3.14
C PHE A 40 -15.51 13.04 3.73
N GLU A 41 -14.73 13.71 4.59
CA GLU A 41 -13.58 13.11 5.28
C GLU A 41 -13.72 13.30 6.79
N ALA A 42 -13.59 12.21 7.55
CA ALA A 42 -13.72 12.22 8.99
C ALA A 42 -12.59 13.00 9.70
N ARG A 43 -11.39 12.98 9.13
CA ARG A 43 -10.23 13.71 9.68
C ARG A 43 -10.24 15.17 9.25
N SER A 44 -9.44 16.00 9.95
CA SER A 44 -9.24 17.41 9.59
C SER A 44 -8.42 17.61 8.30
N THR A 45 -7.76 16.56 7.82
CA THR A 45 -6.91 16.57 6.62
C THR A 45 -7.22 15.39 5.70
N VAL A 46 -7.09 15.60 4.40
CA VAL A 46 -7.17 14.55 3.39
C VAL A 46 -5.95 13.62 3.46
N GLY A 47 -6.01 12.45 2.80
CA GLY A 47 -4.85 11.59 2.60
C GLY A 47 -5.05 10.15 3.08
N GLY A 48 -5.86 9.89 4.11
CA GLY A 48 -6.11 8.52 4.58
C GLY A 48 -4.81 7.74 4.81
N GLY A 49 -4.55 6.71 3.99
CA GLY A 49 -3.34 5.88 4.07
C GLY A 49 -2.04 6.51 3.56
N VAL A 50 -2.04 7.80 3.18
CA VAL A 50 -0.84 8.56 2.75
C VAL A 50 -0.59 9.78 3.63
N CYS A 51 -1.02 9.78 4.89
CA CYS A 51 -0.79 10.93 5.78
C CYS A 51 0.64 10.97 6.32
N THR A 52 1.15 12.19 6.49
CA THR A 52 2.45 12.51 7.08
C THR A 52 2.23 13.36 8.32
N SER A 53 3.01 13.15 9.38
CA SER A 53 2.87 13.86 10.66
C SER A 53 4.16 13.90 11.45
N GLU A 54 4.30 14.88 12.33
CA GLU A 54 5.34 14.93 13.35
C GLU A 54 4.99 13.98 14.50
N LEU A 55 5.51 12.75 14.45
CA LEU A 55 5.19 11.71 15.44
C LEU A 55 6.20 11.62 16.59
N THR A 56 7.43 12.01 16.36
CA THR A 56 8.51 11.89 17.36
C THR A 56 8.84 13.21 18.04
N LEU A 57 9.45 14.12 17.30
CA LEU A 57 9.87 15.44 17.75
C LEU A 57 9.50 16.50 16.70
N PRO A 58 9.37 17.78 17.08
CA PRO A 58 9.15 18.85 16.11
C PRO A 58 10.18 18.86 14.99
N GLY A 59 9.75 19.07 13.75
CA GLY A 59 10.58 19.08 12.56
C GLY A 59 10.87 17.69 11.96
N PHE A 60 10.47 16.59 12.60
CA PHE A 60 10.61 15.24 12.05
C PHE A 60 9.30 14.78 11.40
N GLN A 61 9.27 14.73 10.08
CA GLN A 61 8.10 14.39 9.28
C GLN A 61 8.06 12.91 8.97
N HIS A 62 7.12 12.18 9.56
CA HIS A 62 6.95 10.72 9.42
C HIS A 62 5.73 10.37 8.57
N ASP A 63 5.86 9.38 7.69
CA ASP A 63 4.72 8.81 6.97
C ASP A 63 4.00 7.79 7.85
N VAL A 64 2.81 8.14 8.31
CA VAL A 64 2.07 7.33 9.31
C VAL A 64 1.76 5.92 8.79
N PHE A 65 1.44 5.79 7.50
CA PHE A 65 1.12 4.52 6.83
C PHE A 65 2.12 4.23 5.70
N ALA A 66 1.70 4.43 4.45
CA ALA A 66 2.54 4.19 3.28
C ALA A 66 3.61 5.27 3.13
N ALA A 67 4.85 4.87 2.86
CA ALA A 67 6.01 5.76 2.74
C ALA A 67 6.69 5.69 1.36
N VAL A 68 6.49 4.60 0.62
CA VAL A 68 7.12 4.34 -0.68
C VAL A 68 6.05 3.90 -1.68
N HIS A 69 6.10 4.42 -2.91
CA HIS A 69 4.95 4.42 -3.81
C HIS A 69 5.19 3.83 -5.21
N PRO A 70 5.71 2.58 -5.35
CA PRO A 70 5.92 1.98 -6.65
C PRO A 70 4.61 1.82 -7.46
N LEU A 71 3.50 1.47 -6.78
CA LEU A 71 2.20 1.34 -7.44
C LEU A 71 1.50 2.70 -7.66
N GLY A 72 1.89 3.72 -6.92
CA GLY A 72 1.41 5.10 -7.11
C GLY A 72 1.91 5.68 -8.43
N ILE A 73 3.22 5.67 -8.62
CA ILE A 73 3.84 6.15 -9.88
C ILE A 73 3.49 5.23 -11.06
N ALA A 74 3.25 3.94 -10.82
CA ALA A 74 2.84 2.97 -11.84
C ALA A 74 1.34 3.02 -12.18
N SER A 75 0.53 3.72 -11.40
CA SER A 75 -0.93 3.68 -11.56
C SER A 75 -1.37 4.16 -12.94
N PRO A 76 -2.11 3.33 -13.70
CA PRO A 76 -2.63 3.73 -15.00
C PRO A 76 -3.49 4.99 -14.95
N PHE A 77 -4.16 5.26 -13.82
CA PHE A 77 -4.98 6.45 -13.65
C PHE A 77 -4.19 7.64 -13.11
N LEU A 78 -3.45 7.49 -12.00
CA LEU A 78 -2.78 8.63 -11.36
C LEU A 78 -1.77 9.30 -12.28
N ARG A 79 -1.06 8.57 -13.14
CA ARG A 79 -0.09 9.14 -14.09
C ARG A 79 -0.74 9.89 -15.27
N THR A 80 -2.05 9.82 -15.45
CA THR A 80 -2.77 10.66 -16.43
C THR A 80 -3.21 12.00 -15.85
N LEU A 81 -3.05 12.19 -14.53
CA LEU A 81 -3.46 13.40 -13.83
C LEU A 81 -2.31 14.39 -13.72
N PRO A 82 -2.56 15.71 -13.76
CA PRO A 82 -1.53 16.74 -13.68
C PRO A 82 -1.06 16.96 -12.22
N LEU A 83 -0.75 15.88 -11.48
CA LEU A 83 -0.44 15.97 -10.05
C LEU A 83 0.85 16.75 -9.76
N ALA A 84 1.78 16.79 -10.71
CA ALA A 84 3.00 17.58 -10.58
C ALA A 84 2.68 19.10 -10.56
N GLU A 85 1.70 19.56 -11.33
CA GLU A 85 1.21 20.95 -11.34
C GLU A 85 0.53 21.30 -10.00
N HIS A 86 0.12 20.30 -9.25
CA HIS A 86 -0.50 20.43 -7.94
C HIS A 86 0.43 20.06 -6.76
N GLY A 87 1.76 20.08 -7.01
CA GLY A 87 2.77 20.00 -5.97
C GLY A 87 3.25 18.59 -5.62
N LEU A 88 2.91 17.55 -6.39
CA LEU A 88 3.47 16.23 -6.20
C LEU A 88 4.80 16.09 -6.95
N GLU A 89 5.88 15.95 -6.19
CA GLU A 89 7.22 15.68 -6.70
C GLU A 89 7.69 14.30 -6.21
N TRP A 90 8.16 13.46 -7.14
CA TRP A 90 8.71 12.15 -6.81
C TRP A 90 10.23 12.19 -6.67
N ILE A 91 10.75 11.64 -5.57
CA ILE A 91 12.17 11.44 -5.35
C ILE A 91 12.50 9.96 -5.53
N HIS A 92 13.44 9.65 -6.41
CA HIS A 92 13.97 8.31 -6.60
C HIS A 92 15.31 8.16 -5.87
N SER A 93 15.41 7.18 -4.98
CA SER A 93 16.70 6.75 -4.44
C SER A 93 17.53 6.06 -5.55
N PRO A 94 18.87 6.06 -5.44
CA PRO A 94 19.76 5.41 -6.43
C PRO A 94 19.41 3.95 -6.70
N ALA A 95 18.97 3.20 -5.67
CA ALA A 95 18.42 1.86 -5.81
C ALA A 95 17.02 1.79 -5.19
N PRO A 96 16.04 1.12 -5.81
CA PRO A 96 14.70 0.93 -5.26
C PRO A 96 14.67 0.25 -3.89
N LEU A 97 15.52 -0.77 -3.67
CA LEU A 97 15.47 -1.62 -2.48
C LEU A 97 16.83 -2.21 -2.16
N ALA A 98 17.16 -2.31 -0.88
CA ALA A 98 18.28 -3.08 -0.34
C ALA A 98 17.77 -4.23 0.54
N HIS A 99 18.48 -5.35 0.52
CA HIS A 99 18.26 -6.50 1.39
C HIS A 99 19.60 -6.94 2.00
N PRO A 100 19.97 -6.48 3.20
CA PRO A 100 21.23 -6.86 3.84
C PRO A 100 21.20 -8.32 4.31
N LEU A 101 22.39 -8.92 4.31
CA LEU A 101 22.66 -10.30 4.72
C LEU A 101 23.64 -10.32 5.91
N ASP A 102 23.68 -11.44 6.63
CA ASP A 102 24.53 -11.61 7.82
C ASP A 102 26.03 -11.57 7.53
N ASP A 103 26.43 -11.83 6.28
CA ASP A 103 27.81 -11.75 5.81
C ASP A 103 28.34 -10.30 5.68
N GLY A 104 27.51 -9.31 5.98
CA GLY A 104 27.87 -7.90 5.87
C GLY A 104 27.70 -7.31 4.47
N THR A 105 27.18 -8.08 3.51
CA THR A 105 26.81 -7.58 2.18
C THR A 105 25.32 -7.25 2.09
N ALA A 106 24.91 -6.64 0.98
CA ALA A 106 23.48 -6.46 0.66
C ALA A 106 23.19 -6.96 -0.77
N VAL A 107 21.97 -7.42 -0.96
CA VAL A 107 21.40 -7.65 -2.29
C VAL A 107 20.61 -6.43 -2.68
N MET A 108 20.95 -5.83 -3.81
CA MET A 108 20.30 -4.62 -4.28
C MET A 108 19.31 -4.94 -5.40
N LEU A 109 18.11 -4.40 -5.30
CA LEU A 109 17.23 -4.23 -6.45
C LEU A 109 17.61 -2.89 -7.09
N GLU A 110 18.28 -2.95 -8.22
CA GLU A 110 18.68 -1.77 -8.99
C GLU A 110 17.59 -1.40 -10.01
N ARG A 111 17.64 -0.17 -10.55
CA ARG A 111 16.75 0.20 -11.66
C ARG A 111 17.02 -0.66 -12.92
N SER A 112 18.26 -1.01 -13.16
CA SER A 112 18.65 -1.91 -14.25
C SER A 112 18.49 -3.37 -13.85
N VAL A 113 17.79 -4.17 -14.67
CA VAL A 113 17.71 -5.63 -14.50
C VAL A 113 19.10 -6.25 -14.57
N GLU A 114 19.97 -5.76 -15.47
CA GLU A 114 21.35 -6.22 -15.61
C GLU A 114 22.15 -5.95 -14.33
N ALA A 115 22.08 -4.74 -13.77
CA ALA A 115 22.81 -4.40 -12.55
C ALA A 115 22.34 -5.24 -11.34
N THR A 116 21.03 -5.51 -11.21
CA THR A 116 20.53 -6.44 -10.20
C THR A 116 21.06 -7.85 -10.44
N ALA A 117 21.01 -8.33 -11.67
CA ALA A 117 21.46 -9.68 -12.02
C ALA A 117 22.95 -9.90 -11.68
N GLN A 118 23.80 -8.92 -11.91
CA GLN A 118 25.23 -8.97 -11.56
C GLN A 118 25.45 -9.20 -10.06
N ASN A 119 24.58 -8.64 -9.21
CA ASN A 119 24.61 -8.84 -7.75
C ASN A 119 24.12 -10.24 -7.31
N LEU A 120 23.52 -11.02 -8.21
CA LEU A 120 22.91 -12.32 -7.90
C LEU A 120 23.80 -13.51 -8.30
N GLU A 121 25.03 -13.26 -8.74
CA GLU A 121 26.05 -14.27 -9.04
C GLU A 121 25.53 -15.35 -10.02
N LYS A 122 25.53 -16.62 -9.59
CA LYS A 122 25.07 -17.77 -10.42
C LYS A 122 23.61 -17.66 -10.87
N ASP A 123 22.79 -16.84 -10.21
CA ASP A 123 21.37 -16.67 -10.53
C ASP A 123 21.11 -15.53 -11.53
N ALA A 124 22.13 -14.82 -12.00
CA ALA A 124 21.99 -13.69 -12.92
C ALA A 124 21.13 -14.02 -14.15
N ARG A 125 21.41 -15.14 -14.82
CA ARG A 125 20.66 -15.58 -16.00
C ARG A 125 19.21 -15.96 -15.66
N ALA A 126 19.01 -16.67 -14.54
CA ALA A 126 17.67 -17.09 -14.09
C ALA A 126 16.80 -15.89 -13.72
N TYR A 127 17.39 -14.90 -13.05
CA TYR A 127 16.73 -13.66 -12.69
C TYR A 127 16.27 -12.88 -13.94
N LYS A 128 17.17 -12.65 -14.87
CA LYS A 128 16.85 -11.97 -16.14
C LYS A 128 15.71 -12.69 -16.88
N LYS A 129 15.79 -14.00 -17.04
CA LYS A 129 14.75 -14.81 -17.70
C LYS A 129 13.39 -14.71 -17.01
N LEU A 130 13.38 -14.57 -15.68
CA LEU A 130 12.14 -14.40 -14.91
C LEU A 130 11.56 -13.00 -15.08
N VAL A 131 12.38 -11.94 -14.98
CA VAL A 131 11.94 -10.56 -14.71
C VAL A 131 11.85 -9.71 -15.98
N GLU A 132 12.82 -9.80 -16.91
CA GLU A 132 12.86 -8.97 -18.13
C GLU A 132 11.55 -8.95 -18.94
N PRO A 133 10.84 -10.08 -19.14
CA PRO A 133 9.58 -10.05 -19.89
C PRO A 133 8.51 -9.16 -19.26
N PHE A 134 8.51 -9.06 -17.93
CA PHE A 134 7.52 -8.24 -17.19
C PHE A 134 7.93 -6.77 -17.17
N VAL A 135 9.23 -6.48 -17.10
CA VAL A 135 9.75 -5.11 -17.16
C VAL A 135 9.54 -4.52 -18.55
N LYS A 136 9.86 -5.29 -19.61
CA LYS A 136 9.68 -4.86 -21.00
C LYS A 136 8.23 -4.51 -21.36
N HIS A 137 7.28 -5.22 -20.77
CA HIS A 137 5.84 -5.02 -21.00
C HIS A 137 5.13 -4.55 -19.74
N TRP A 138 5.82 -3.68 -18.96
CA TRP A 138 5.29 -3.24 -17.67
C TRP A 138 3.95 -2.53 -17.76
N ASP A 139 3.77 -1.62 -18.71
CA ASP A 139 2.53 -0.85 -18.85
C ASP A 139 1.33 -1.76 -19.17
N ASP A 140 1.53 -2.74 -20.04
CA ASP A 140 0.52 -3.75 -20.37
C ASP A 140 0.15 -4.58 -19.12
N LEU A 141 1.19 -5.02 -18.38
CA LEU A 141 1.01 -5.81 -17.16
C LEU A 141 0.32 -4.98 -16.08
N ALA A 142 0.76 -3.75 -15.82
CA ALA A 142 0.17 -2.86 -14.84
C ALA A 142 -1.31 -2.57 -15.15
N GLY A 143 -1.63 -2.36 -16.43
CA GLY A 143 -3.02 -2.20 -16.90
C GLY A 143 -3.89 -3.42 -16.67
N ASP A 144 -3.33 -4.63 -16.74
CA ASP A 144 -4.06 -5.88 -16.54
C ASP A 144 -4.12 -6.33 -15.07
N VAL A 145 -3.11 -6.04 -14.22
CA VAL A 145 -3.11 -6.44 -12.82
C VAL A 145 -3.75 -5.40 -11.89
N LEU A 146 -3.74 -4.11 -12.26
CA LEU A 146 -4.35 -3.04 -11.47
C LEU A 146 -5.81 -2.77 -11.86
N ARG A 147 -6.54 -3.82 -12.22
CA ARG A 147 -7.99 -3.79 -12.51
C ARG A 147 -8.71 -5.01 -11.94
N PRO A 148 -10.06 -5.01 -11.92
CA PRO A 148 -10.82 -6.24 -11.63
C PRO A 148 -10.43 -7.35 -12.60
N LEU A 149 -10.42 -8.58 -12.12
CA LEU A 149 -10.16 -9.74 -12.98
C LEU A 149 -11.19 -9.77 -14.12
N SER A 150 -10.70 -9.64 -15.33
CA SER A 150 -11.47 -9.62 -16.57
C SER A 150 -10.62 -10.26 -17.67
N LEU A 151 -11.15 -10.39 -18.87
CA LEU A 151 -10.35 -10.82 -20.02
C LEU A 151 -9.16 -9.84 -20.16
N PRO A 152 -7.93 -10.33 -20.17
CA PRO A 152 -6.76 -9.46 -20.24
C PRO A 152 -6.67 -8.79 -21.60
N SER A 153 -6.20 -7.54 -21.61
CA SER A 153 -5.96 -6.80 -22.87
C SER A 153 -4.78 -7.39 -23.64
N HIS A 154 -3.82 -7.99 -22.89
CA HIS A 154 -2.60 -8.59 -23.42
C HIS A 154 -2.49 -10.07 -22.98
N PRO A 155 -3.26 -11.01 -23.60
CA PRO A 155 -3.42 -12.37 -23.11
C PRO A 155 -2.11 -13.15 -22.97
N LEU A 156 -1.17 -12.97 -23.88
CA LEU A 156 0.12 -13.68 -23.86
C LEU A 156 0.98 -13.24 -22.67
N GLN A 157 1.10 -11.94 -22.43
CA GLN A 157 1.87 -11.38 -21.31
C GLN A 157 1.22 -11.75 -19.99
N PHE A 158 -0.12 -11.61 -19.92
CA PHE A 158 -0.88 -11.97 -18.72
C PHE A 158 -0.81 -13.46 -18.41
N SER A 159 -0.85 -14.35 -19.41
CA SER A 159 -0.68 -15.79 -19.21
C SER A 159 0.71 -16.15 -18.70
N ARG A 160 1.76 -15.53 -19.26
CA ARG A 160 3.14 -15.70 -18.76
C ARG A 160 3.30 -15.26 -17.32
N PHE A 161 2.65 -14.14 -16.93
CA PHE A 161 2.60 -13.69 -15.55
C PHE A 161 1.80 -14.66 -14.69
N GLY A 162 0.58 -15.02 -15.08
CA GLY A 162 -0.35 -15.86 -14.33
C GLY A 162 0.23 -17.23 -13.97
N LEU A 163 0.93 -17.89 -14.90
CA LEU A 163 1.61 -19.19 -14.65
C LEU A 163 2.67 -19.12 -13.54
N ARG A 164 3.25 -17.95 -13.30
CA ARG A 164 4.22 -17.72 -12.21
C ARG A 164 3.55 -17.17 -10.97
N ALA A 165 2.62 -16.25 -11.15
CA ALA A 165 1.90 -15.54 -10.11
C ALA A 165 1.02 -16.47 -9.24
N ILE A 166 0.45 -17.52 -9.83
CA ILE A 166 -0.36 -18.50 -9.09
C ILE A 166 0.47 -19.34 -8.10
N ARG A 167 1.77 -19.41 -8.28
CA ARG A 167 2.67 -20.19 -7.42
C ARG A 167 2.84 -19.54 -6.05
N SER A 168 3.38 -20.30 -5.11
CA SER A 168 3.90 -19.76 -3.86
C SER A 168 5.20 -19.00 -4.10
N ALA A 169 5.45 -17.93 -3.34
CA ALA A 169 6.67 -17.14 -3.48
C ALA A 169 7.92 -17.99 -3.13
N SER A 170 7.84 -18.78 -2.05
CA SER A 170 8.93 -19.68 -1.68
C SER A 170 9.19 -20.75 -2.74
N GLY A 171 8.15 -21.44 -3.22
CA GLY A 171 8.29 -22.47 -4.24
C GLY A 171 8.77 -21.92 -5.59
N LEU A 172 8.39 -20.70 -5.97
CA LEU A 172 8.94 -20.04 -7.16
C LEU A 172 10.43 -19.73 -6.96
N ALA A 173 10.80 -19.13 -5.81
CA ALA A 173 12.18 -18.78 -5.49
C ALA A 173 13.10 -20.01 -5.46
N GLU A 174 12.66 -21.10 -4.83
CA GLU A 174 13.45 -22.35 -4.72
C GLU A 174 13.65 -23.06 -6.05
N THR A 175 12.66 -23.00 -6.95
CA THR A 175 12.75 -23.66 -8.26
C THR A 175 13.49 -22.84 -9.32
N VAL A 176 13.47 -21.52 -9.20
CA VAL A 176 14.12 -20.62 -10.19
C VAL A 176 15.55 -20.31 -9.80
N PHE A 177 15.82 -20.11 -8.50
CA PHE A 177 17.10 -19.63 -8.01
C PHE A 177 17.87 -20.72 -7.26
N GLY A 178 19.16 -20.85 -7.56
CA GLY A 178 20.08 -21.76 -6.88
C GLY A 178 20.78 -21.15 -5.67
N GLY A 179 20.90 -19.82 -5.61
CA GLY A 179 21.64 -19.09 -4.59
C GLY A 179 20.78 -18.43 -3.51
N PRO A 180 21.36 -18.18 -2.34
CA PRO A 180 20.64 -17.57 -1.23
C PRO A 180 20.27 -16.10 -1.49
N ARG A 181 21.10 -15.36 -2.23
CA ARG A 181 20.92 -13.92 -2.50
C ARG A 181 19.63 -13.65 -3.27
N ALA A 182 19.45 -14.33 -4.42
CA ALA A 182 18.23 -14.16 -5.23
C ALA A 182 16.97 -14.65 -4.50
N ARG A 183 17.09 -15.75 -3.74
CA ARG A 183 15.99 -16.27 -2.92
C ARG A 183 15.57 -15.30 -1.83
N ALA A 184 16.52 -14.68 -1.13
CA ALA A 184 16.25 -13.70 -0.07
C ALA A 184 15.60 -12.44 -0.62
N LEU A 185 16.13 -11.87 -1.70
CA LEU A 185 15.54 -10.71 -2.37
C LEU A 185 14.09 -10.99 -2.78
N PHE A 186 13.84 -12.13 -3.46
CA PHE A 186 12.49 -12.46 -3.91
C PHE A 186 11.52 -12.75 -2.76
N ALA A 187 12.00 -13.35 -1.66
CA ALA A 187 11.19 -13.56 -0.46
C ALA A 187 10.76 -12.24 0.18
N GLY A 188 11.69 -11.27 0.30
CA GLY A 188 11.36 -9.94 0.80
C GLY A 188 10.33 -9.22 -0.06
N LEU A 189 10.44 -9.31 -1.38
CA LEU A 189 9.44 -8.78 -2.32
C LEU A 189 8.09 -9.50 -2.18
N GLY A 190 8.10 -10.82 -2.01
CA GLY A 190 6.90 -11.64 -1.81
C GLY A 190 6.16 -11.35 -0.51
N ALA A 191 6.89 -10.95 0.53
CA ALA A 191 6.32 -10.62 1.85
C ALA A 191 5.37 -9.40 1.82
N HIS A 192 5.49 -8.51 0.82
CA HIS A 192 4.50 -7.46 0.58
C HIS A 192 3.09 -7.99 0.29
N SER A 193 2.93 -9.29 0.01
CA SER A 193 1.61 -9.91 -0.13
C SER A 193 0.83 -10.02 1.19
N ILE A 194 1.53 -9.89 2.33
CA ILE A 194 0.99 -10.11 3.69
C ILE A 194 0.35 -11.51 3.79
N MET A 195 0.87 -12.47 3.03
CA MET A 195 0.44 -13.87 2.99
C MET A 195 1.58 -14.78 3.43
N PRO A 196 1.30 -15.99 3.94
CA PRO A 196 2.33 -17.01 4.05
C PRO A 196 2.97 -17.26 2.69
N LEU A 197 4.30 -17.18 2.61
CA LEU A 197 5.02 -17.25 1.35
C LEU A 197 5.00 -18.64 0.70
N ASP A 198 4.54 -19.66 1.41
CA ASP A 198 4.28 -21.03 0.95
C ASP A 198 2.87 -21.21 0.34
N ARG A 199 2.00 -20.21 0.42
CA ARG A 199 0.64 -20.26 -0.15
C ARG A 199 0.62 -19.86 -1.63
N LEU A 200 -0.25 -20.55 -2.37
CA LEU A 200 -0.51 -20.22 -3.77
C LEU A 200 -0.97 -18.77 -3.93
N GLY A 201 -0.45 -18.10 -4.95
CA GLY A 201 -0.73 -16.70 -5.26
C GLY A 201 0.20 -15.70 -4.56
N SER A 202 1.01 -16.11 -3.56
CA SER A 202 1.94 -15.18 -2.88
C SER A 202 3.07 -14.68 -3.78
N ALA A 203 3.41 -15.42 -4.86
CA ALA A 203 4.40 -14.99 -5.85
C ALA A 203 3.94 -13.78 -6.69
N ALA A 204 2.64 -13.55 -6.83
CA ALA A 204 2.08 -12.49 -7.67
C ALA A 204 2.62 -11.11 -7.26
N ILE A 205 2.53 -10.78 -5.98
CA ILE A 205 2.99 -9.48 -5.46
C ILE A 205 4.51 -9.37 -5.58
N GLY A 206 5.28 -10.43 -5.28
CA GLY A 206 6.72 -10.42 -5.45
C GLY A 206 7.16 -10.10 -6.89
N LEU A 207 6.48 -10.68 -7.88
CA LEU A 207 6.73 -10.41 -9.30
C LEU A 207 6.35 -8.97 -9.69
N VAL A 208 5.19 -8.49 -9.23
CA VAL A 208 4.73 -7.11 -9.49
C VAL A 208 5.68 -6.10 -8.88
N MET A 209 6.06 -6.27 -7.60
CA MET A 209 6.95 -5.36 -6.90
C MET A 209 8.36 -5.36 -7.49
N CYS A 210 8.85 -6.54 -7.91
CA CYS A 210 10.12 -6.67 -8.62
C CYS A 210 10.10 -5.93 -9.96
N ALA A 211 9.10 -6.20 -10.80
CA ALA A 211 8.97 -5.57 -12.11
C ALA A 211 8.77 -4.05 -12.00
N ALA A 212 7.95 -3.58 -11.05
CA ALA A 212 7.77 -2.16 -10.76
C ALA A 212 9.09 -1.48 -10.37
N GLY A 213 9.91 -2.13 -9.52
CA GLY A 213 11.22 -1.62 -9.11
C GLY A 213 12.12 -1.28 -10.29
N HIS A 214 12.14 -2.14 -11.31
CA HIS A 214 12.91 -1.90 -12.52
C HIS A 214 12.24 -0.88 -13.47
N ALA A 215 10.95 -1.02 -13.69
CA ALA A 215 10.24 -0.24 -14.68
C ALA A 215 10.03 1.23 -14.26
N VAL A 216 9.56 1.44 -13.03
CA VAL A 216 9.19 2.77 -12.51
C VAL A 216 9.95 3.18 -11.26
N GLY A 217 10.63 2.24 -10.58
CA GLY A 217 11.31 2.48 -9.30
C GLY A 217 10.38 2.44 -8.09
N TRP A 218 10.96 2.75 -6.92
CA TRP A 218 10.25 2.84 -5.65
C TRP A 218 10.42 4.25 -5.08
N PRO A 219 9.75 5.26 -5.64
CA PRO A 219 9.90 6.64 -5.19
C PRO A 219 9.22 6.90 -3.86
N ILE A 220 9.72 7.94 -3.20
CA ILE A 220 9.05 8.64 -2.10
C ILE A 220 8.45 9.96 -2.62
N ALA A 221 7.41 10.47 -1.96
CA ALA A 221 6.91 11.82 -2.24
C ALA A 221 7.73 12.84 -1.44
N LYS A 222 8.23 13.89 -2.09
CA LYS A 222 8.97 15.00 -1.46
C LYS A 222 8.08 15.70 -0.44
N GLY A 223 8.60 15.90 0.76
CA GLY A 223 7.85 16.49 1.89
C GLY A 223 6.86 15.53 2.55
N GLY A 224 6.79 14.25 2.10
CA GLY A 224 5.95 13.22 2.69
C GLY A 224 4.80 12.73 1.82
N SER A 225 4.33 11.55 2.15
CA SER A 225 3.25 10.85 1.42
C SER A 225 1.94 11.66 1.36
N GLN A 226 1.71 12.54 2.35
CA GLN A 226 0.57 13.47 2.40
C GLN A 226 0.42 14.27 1.09
N ARG A 227 1.53 14.61 0.42
CA ARG A 227 1.54 15.35 -0.86
C ARG A 227 0.73 14.67 -1.96
N ILE A 228 0.61 13.34 -1.93
CA ILE A 228 -0.22 12.60 -2.90
C ILE A 228 -1.70 12.94 -2.69
N GLY A 229 -2.17 12.91 -1.45
CA GLY A 229 -3.54 13.26 -1.11
C GLY A 229 -3.85 14.74 -1.39
N GLU A 230 -2.92 15.62 -1.04
CA GLU A 230 -3.04 17.07 -1.27
C GLU A 230 -3.10 17.40 -2.76
N ALA A 231 -2.26 16.81 -3.59
CA ALA A 231 -2.27 17.02 -5.03
C ALA A 231 -3.57 16.53 -5.69
N LEU A 232 -4.08 15.35 -5.28
CA LEU A 232 -5.37 14.85 -5.74
C LEU A 232 -6.52 15.77 -5.32
N ALA A 233 -6.51 16.26 -4.08
CA ALA A 233 -7.52 17.18 -3.57
C ALA A 233 -7.45 18.54 -4.26
N ALA A 234 -6.26 19.07 -4.51
CA ALA A 234 -6.06 20.31 -5.25
C ALA A 234 -6.60 20.17 -6.69
N TYR A 235 -6.26 19.09 -7.38
CA TYR A 235 -6.78 18.84 -8.72
C TYR A 235 -8.31 18.67 -8.73
N LEU A 236 -8.89 17.96 -7.75
CA LEU A 236 -10.34 17.82 -7.63
C LEU A 236 -11.04 19.20 -7.53
N ARG A 237 -10.44 20.14 -6.76
CA ARG A 237 -10.98 21.49 -6.62
C ARG A 237 -10.96 22.28 -7.95
N THR A 238 -9.97 22.08 -8.82
CA THR A 238 -9.96 22.70 -10.16
C THR A 238 -11.07 22.16 -11.07
N LEU A 239 -11.61 20.98 -10.73
CA LEU A 239 -12.77 20.39 -11.39
C LEU A 239 -14.11 20.76 -10.68
N ASN A 240 -14.09 21.78 -9.82
CA ASN A 240 -15.21 22.21 -9.00
C ASN A 240 -15.75 21.15 -8.01
N GLY A 241 -14.91 20.18 -7.60
CA GLY A 241 -15.25 19.24 -6.55
C GLY A 241 -15.05 19.85 -5.15
N GLU A 242 -15.95 19.56 -4.24
CA GLU A 242 -15.90 20.03 -2.86
C GLU A 242 -15.35 18.95 -1.92
N ILE A 243 -14.66 19.37 -0.86
CA ILE A 243 -14.14 18.47 0.18
C ILE A 243 -14.48 19.06 1.55
N VAL A 244 -15.24 18.31 2.32
CA VAL A 244 -15.64 18.62 3.70
C VAL A 244 -14.86 17.73 4.64
N THR A 245 -13.91 18.31 5.38
CA THR A 245 -13.08 17.60 6.38
C THR A 245 -13.67 17.74 7.78
N GLY A 246 -13.28 16.85 8.71
CA GLY A 246 -13.85 16.81 10.06
C GLY A 246 -15.30 16.31 10.12
N ALA A 247 -15.78 15.69 9.04
CA ALA A 247 -17.15 15.21 8.90
C ALA A 247 -17.21 13.69 8.97
N THR A 248 -17.49 13.14 10.14
CA THR A 248 -17.69 11.70 10.32
C THR A 248 -19.07 11.29 9.81
N ILE A 249 -19.11 10.34 8.90
CA ILE A 249 -20.33 9.79 8.31
C ILE A 249 -20.55 8.38 8.85
N ASP A 250 -21.50 8.23 9.77
CA ASP A 250 -21.85 6.95 10.38
C ASP A 250 -23.01 6.25 9.65
N SER A 251 -23.75 6.97 8.82
CA SER A 251 -24.86 6.46 8.03
C SER A 251 -25.00 7.23 6.71
N ILE A 252 -25.38 6.55 5.63
CA ILE A 252 -25.65 7.20 4.35
C ILE A 252 -26.84 8.16 4.40
N GLU A 253 -27.73 8.02 5.38
CA GLU A 253 -28.86 8.95 5.60
C GLU A 253 -28.42 10.35 6.07
N MET A 254 -27.17 10.51 6.54
CA MET A 254 -26.58 11.81 6.87
C MET A 254 -26.13 12.60 5.64
N LEU A 255 -26.01 11.94 4.50
CA LEU A 255 -25.45 12.52 3.28
C LEU A 255 -26.51 13.36 2.53
N PRO A 256 -26.08 14.39 1.79
CA PRO A 256 -26.96 15.07 0.85
C PRO A 256 -27.50 14.09 -0.20
N LYS A 257 -28.66 14.45 -0.79
CA LYS A 257 -29.25 13.65 -1.88
C LYS A 257 -28.28 13.62 -3.06
N ALA A 258 -27.95 12.42 -3.52
CA ALA A 258 -27.05 12.20 -4.64
C ALA A 258 -27.53 11.05 -5.55
N ARG A 259 -27.18 11.12 -6.82
CA ARG A 259 -27.46 10.06 -7.79
C ARG A 259 -26.59 8.83 -7.53
N VAL A 260 -25.36 9.06 -7.06
CA VAL A 260 -24.40 8.02 -6.69
C VAL A 260 -23.65 8.36 -5.41
N ILE A 261 -23.40 7.34 -4.59
CA ILE A 261 -22.61 7.40 -3.35
C ILE A 261 -21.50 6.37 -3.45
N LEU A 262 -20.25 6.81 -3.31
CA LEU A 262 -19.08 5.94 -3.29
C LEU A 262 -18.46 5.96 -1.88
N LEU A 263 -18.29 4.77 -1.29
CA LEU A 263 -17.82 4.60 0.07
C LEU A 263 -16.41 4.01 0.08
N ASP A 264 -15.41 4.81 0.47
CA ASP A 264 -14.03 4.34 0.73
C ASP A 264 -13.93 3.76 2.14
N VAL A 265 -14.72 2.74 2.39
CA VAL A 265 -14.85 2.08 3.70
C VAL A 265 -14.72 0.56 3.57
N THR A 266 -14.40 -0.11 4.68
CA THR A 266 -14.34 -1.56 4.73
C THR A 266 -15.71 -2.21 4.81
N PRO A 267 -15.85 -3.52 4.53
CA PRO A 267 -17.10 -4.26 4.64
C PRO A 267 -17.80 -4.17 6.02
N TRP A 268 -17.04 -4.05 7.11
CA TRP A 268 -17.64 -3.90 8.44
C TRP A 268 -18.26 -2.52 8.65
N GLN A 269 -17.64 -1.48 8.12
CA GLN A 269 -18.21 -0.13 8.16
C GLN A 269 -19.43 -0.05 7.25
N LEU A 270 -19.34 -0.60 6.03
CA LEU A 270 -20.47 -0.67 5.09
C LEU A 270 -21.71 -1.29 5.73
N LEU A 271 -21.53 -2.38 6.51
CA LEU A 271 -22.63 -3.07 7.20
C LEU A 271 -23.34 -2.17 8.22
N ARG A 272 -22.62 -1.23 8.83
CA ARG A 272 -23.17 -0.28 9.80
C ARG A 272 -23.78 0.96 9.15
N MET A 273 -23.15 1.45 8.08
CA MET A 273 -23.52 2.71 7.42
C MET A 273 -24.72 2.58 6.49
N VAL A 274 -24.98 1.39 5.94
CA VAL A 274 -26.02 1.21 4.92
C VAL A 274 -27.12 0.30 5.45
N ARG A 275 -28.29 0.89 5.65
CA ARG A 275 -29.52 0.16 6.03
C ARG A 275 -30.16 -0.53 4.83
N GLY A 276 -31.04 -1.49 5.06
CA GLY A 276 -31.79 -2.18 3.99
C GLY A 276 -30.98 -3.14 3.12
N LEU A 277 -29.74 -3.48 3.53
CA LEU A 277 -28.96 -4.51 2.87
C LEU A 277 -29.65 -5.88 2.99
N PRO A 278 -29.83 -6.66 1.92
CA PRO A 278 -30.42 -8.00 1.98
C PRO A 278 -29.62 -8.92 2.94
N ASP A 279 -30.30 -9.82 3.66
CA ASP A 279 -29.69 -10.71 4.66
C ASP A 279 -28.52 -11.53 4.11
N GLY A 280 -28.65 -12.01 2.88
CA GLY A 280 -27.58 -12.76 2.21
C GLY A 280 -26.32 -11.93 2.02
N TYR A 281 -26.46 -10.65 1.73
CA TYR A 281 -25.35 -9.72 1.58
C TYR A 281 -24.75 -9.34 2.93
N GLN A 282 -25.59 -9.08 3.95
CA GLN A 282 -25.13 -8.84 5.31
C GLN A 282 -24.31 -10.02 5.85
N ARG A 283 -24.78 -11.27 5.65
CA ARG A 283 -24.03 -12.48 6.03
C ARG A 283 -22.66 -12.54 5.33
N LYS A 284 -22.58 -12.11 4.05
CA LYS A 284 -21.31 -12.03 3.31
C LYS A 284 -20.35 -11.00 3.93
N LEU A 285 -20.85 -9.80 4.27
CA LEU A 285 -20.06 -8.75 4.93
C LEU A 285 -19.57 -9.20 6.31
N LYS A 286 -20.43 -9.83 7.13
CA LYS A 286 -20.08 -10.37 8.46
C LYS A 286 -18.99 -11.47 8.41
N ARG A 287 -18.92 -12.22 7.30
CA ARG A 287 -17.92 -13.27 7.06
C ARG A 287 -16.63 -12.74 6.43
N TYR A 288 -16.55 -11.44 6.17
CA TYR A 288 -15.36 -10.84 5.62
C TYR A 288 -14.21 -10.97 6.62
N ARG A 289 -13.02 -11.34 6.13
CA ARG A 289 -11.85 -11.57 6.97
C ARG A 289 -10.79 -10.52 6.68
N TYR A 290 -10.26 -9.95 7.74
CA TYR A 290 -9.09 -9.08 7.71
C TYR A 290 -7.83 -9.92 7.86
N GLY A 291 -6.73 -9.42 7.28
CA GLY A 291 -5.41 -10.03 7.32
C GLY A 291 -4.65 -9.73 8.61
N PRO A 292 -3.37 -10.12 8.68
CA PRO A 292 -2.47 -9.68 9.72
C PRO A 292 -2.45 -8.17 9.88
N GLY A 293 -2.21 -7.71 11.10
CA GLY A 293 -1.96 -6.29 11.38
C GLY A 293 -0.51 -5.92 11.14
N ALA A 294 -0.23 -4.62 11.05
CA ALA A 294 1.10 -4.06 11.12
C ALA A 294 1.35 -3.49 12.52
N PHE A 295 2.57 -3.69 13.04
CA PHE A 295 3.11 -2.95 14.17
C PHE A 295 4.24 -2.08 13.63
N LYS A 296 4.10 -0.78 13.76
CA LYS A 296 5.02 0.20 13.18
C LYS A 296 5.76 0.98 14.26
N VAL A 297 7.02 1.34 13.96
CA VAL A 297 7.86 2.18 14.80
C VAL A 297 8.45 3.28 13.95
N GLU A 298 8.46 4.50 14.48
CA GLU A 298 9.09 5.68 13.90
C GLU A 298 10.17 6.20 14.82
N TRP A 299 11.31 6.60 14.26
CA TRP A 299 12.46 7.11 15.01
C TRP A 299 12.90 8.48 14.51
N ALA A 300 13.16 9.39 15.47
CA ALA A 300 14.05 10.51 15.25
C ALA A 300 15.47 10.03 15.58
N LEU A 301 16.41 10.30 14.67
CA LEU A 301 17.81 9.83 14.77
C LEU A 301 18.77 11.01 14.77
N ASP A 302 19.89 10.88 15.48
CA ASP A 302 20.96 11.90 15.53
C ASP A 302 21.94 11.81 14.36
N GLY A 303 21.77 10.81 13.49
CA GLY A 303 22.57 10.58 12.30
C GLY A 303 21.97 9.45 11.44
N PRO A 304 22.55 9.14 10.28
CA PRO A 304 22.07 8.08 9.43
C PRO A 304 22.27 6.71 10.06
N ILE A 305 21.44 5.74 9.65
CA ILE A 305 21.56 4.35 10.11
C ILE A 305 22.95 3.80 9.75
N PRO A 306 23.69 3.23 10.73
CA PRO A 306 25.08 2.78 10.55
C PRO A 306 25.18 1.38 9.91
N TRP A 307 24.65 1.23 8.68
CA TRP A 307 24.64 -0.03 7.97
C TRP A 307 26.02 -0.68 7.85
N ARG A 308 26.13 -1.98 8.17
CA ARG A 308 27.33 -2.77 7.89
C ARG A 308 27.57 -2.88 6.38
N ALA A 309 26.52 -3.13 5.60
CA ALA A 309 26.54 -3.07 4.15
C ALA A 309 26.29 -1.63 3.70
N ALA A 310 27.32 -0.91 3.26
CA ALA A 310 27.22 0.51 2.87
C ALA A 310 26.19 0.75 1.75
N ASP A 311 26.00 -0.24 0.87
CA ASP A 311 25.02 -0.17 -0.21
C ASP A 311 23.57 0.06 0.27
N CYS A 312 23.22 -0.31 1.51
CA CYS A 312 21.91 -0.03 2.07
C CYS A 312 21.57 1.47 2.13
N ARG A 313 22.59 2.36 2.15
CA ARG A 313 22.40 3.81 2.09
C ARG A 313 21.93 4.32 0.73
N ARG A 314 21.98 3.50 -0.30
CA ARG A 314 21.55 3.85 -1.65
C ARG A 314 20.04 3.65 -1.88
N ALA A 315 19.35 3.03 -0.92
CA ALA A 315 17.93 2.71 -1.04
C ALA A 315 17.10 3.40 0.04
N ALA A 316 15.95 3.97 -0.35
CA ALA A 316 14.97 4.50 0.61
C ALA A 316 14.26 3.39 1.39
N THR A 317 14.20 2.18 0.82
CA THR A 317 13.59 1.00 1.45
C THR A 317 14.62 -0.08 1.71
N VAL A 318 14.58 -0.69 2.90
CA VAL A 318 15.45 -1.80 3.29
C VAL A 318 14.61 -2.94 3.87
N HIS A 319 14.76 -4.15 3.32
CA HIS A 319 14.11 -5.36 3.83
C HIS A 319 15.03 -6.10 4.80
N LEU A 320 14.62 -6.24 6.06
CA LEU A 320 15.39 -6.93 7.09
C LEU A 320 14.72 -8.28 7.41
N GLY A 321 15.29 -9.35 6.92
CA GLY A 321 14.70 -10.69 7.11
C GLY A 321 15.72 -11.83 6.97
N GLY A 322 16.95 -11.49 6.54
CA GLY A 322 17.99 -12.48 6.29
C GLY A 322 17.62 -13.41 5.14
N THR A 323 17.49 -14.71 5.38
CA THR A 323 17.27 -15.73 4.37
C THR A 323 15.80 -15.94 3.99
N LEU A 324 15.55 -16.55 2.82
CA LEU A 324 14.20 -17.01 2.43
C LEU A 324 13.51 -17.79 3.57
N LYS A 325 14.25 -18.72 4.22
CA LYS A 325 13.69 -19.58 5.27
C LYS A 325 13.24 -18.78 6.48
N GLU A 326 14.02 -17.79 6.90
CA GLU A 326 13.65 -16.91 8.04
C GLU A 326 12.40 -16.10 7.72
N ILE A 327 12.33 -15.51 6.52
CA ILE A 327 11.16 -14.72 6.10
C ILE A 327 9.90 -15.61 6.02
N VAL A 328 10.00 -16.81 5.42
CA VAL A 328 8.88 -17.77 5.36
C VAL A 328 8.39 -18.15 6.75
N GLN A 329 9.31 -18.41 7.70
CA GLN A 329 8.96 -18.76 9.07
C GLN A 329 8.28 -17.60 9.81
N ALA A 330 8.81 -16.37 9.67
CA ALA A 330 8.24 -15.19 10.26
C ALA A 330 6.80 -14.98 9.79
N GLU A 331 6.59 -14.86 8.47
CA GLU A 331 5.29 -14.58 7.87
C GLU A 331 4.27 -15.70 8.13
N SER A 332 4.67 -16.97 8.05
CA SER A 332 3.75 -18.09 8.35
C SER A 332 3.38 -18.19 9.84
N GLY A 333 4.27 -17.76 10.74
CA GLY A 333 4.01 -17.68 12.19
C GLY A 333 2.86 -16.75 12.52
N ILE A 334 2.82 -15.58 11.89
CA ILE A 334 1.79 -14.55 12.11
C ILE A 334 0.38 -15.10 11.81
N TRP A 335 0.22 -15.84 10.72
CA TRP A 335 -1.07 -16.45 10.35
C TRP A 335 -1.53 -17.57 11.29
N ARG A 336 -0.62 -18.06 12.13
CA ARG A 336 -0.91 -19.04 13.20
C ARG A 336 -1.09 -18.37 14.57
N GLY A 337 -1.20 -17.03 14.60
CA GLY A 337 -1.35 -16.24 15.82
C GLY A 337 -0.07 -16.12 16.65
N ARG A 338 1.11 -16.37 16.08
CA ARG A 338 2.38 -16.34 16.79
C ARG A 338 3.22 -15.14 16.40
N HIS A 339 3.86 -14.52 17.37
CA HIS A 339 4.91 -13.54 17.16
C HIS A 339 6.26 -14.26 17.00
N THR A 340 7.23 -13.57 16.44
CA THR A 340 8.60 -14.08 16.26
C THR A 340 9.61 -13.08 16.81
N ASP A 341 10.69 -13.61 17.39
CA ASP A 341 11.80 -12.78 17.88
C ASP A 341 12.62 -12.16 16.73
N LYS A 342 12.51 -12.75 15.53
CA LYS A 342 13.16 -12.26 14.30
C LYS A 342 12.10 -11.97 13.22
N PRO A 343 11.31 -10.89 13.37
CA PRO A 343 10.30 -10.55 12.37
C PRO A 343 10.96 -10.15 11.04
N PHE A 344 10.24 -10.39 9.95
CA PHE A 344 10.55 -9.69 8.71
C PHE A 344 10.15 -8.23 8.89
N VAL A 345 11.09 -7.32 8.64
CA VAL A 345 10.90 -5.88 8.85
C VAL A 345 11.07 -5.13 7.55
N LEU A 346 10.10 -4.28 7.23
CA LEU A 346 10.20 -3.30 6.16
C LEU A 346 10.58 -1.96 6.77
N LEU A 347 11.78 -1.48 6.44
CA LEU A 347 12.33 -0.23 6.94
C LEU A 347 12.39 0.80 5.82
N THR A 348 12.12 2.06 6.16
CA THR A 348 12.28 3.22 5.27
C THR A 348 13.11 4.29 5.93
N GLN A 349 13.99 4.96 5.13
CA GLN A 349 14.94 5.98 5.58
C GLN A 349 14.91 7.20 4.65
N GLN A 350 13.75 7.85 4.59
CA GLN A 350 13.42 8.87 3.60
C GLN A 350 14.33 10.09 3.69
N SER A 351 14.76 10.49 4.89
CA SER A 351 15.60 11.68 5.11
C SER A 351 16.99 11.61 4.47
N LEU A 352 17.44 10.43 4.03
CA LEU A 352 18.66 10.32 3.21
C LEU A 352 18.51 10.95 1.82
N PHE A 353 17.29 11.08 1.32
CA PHE A 353 16.98 11.51 -0.04
C PHE A 353 16.11 12.78 -0.06
N ASP A 354 15.37 13.02 1.01
CA ASP A 354 14.52 14.20 1.20
C ASP A 354 14.92 14.93 2.50
N PRO A 355 15.74 15.97 2.39
CA PRO A 355 16.22 16.73 3.57
C PRO A 355 15.11 17.48 4.30
N THR A 356 13.94 17.63 3.70
CA THR A 356 12.78 18.28 4.34
C THR A 356 12.14 17.43 5.44
N ARG A 357 12.57 16.16 5.59
CA ARG A 357 11.95 15.19 6.50
C ARG A 357 12.51 15.24 7.95
N ALA A 358 13.63 15.88 8.15
CA ALA A 358 14.25 16.03 9.47
C ALA A 358 15.04 17.34 9.55
N PRO A 359 15.31 17.88 10.75
CA PRO A 359 16.20 19.01 10.93
C PRO A 359 17.61 18.73 10.39
N GLU A 360 18.36 19.78 10.06
CA GLU A 360 19.72 19.68 9.54
C GLU A 360 20.62 18.81 10.44
N GLY A 361 21.38 17.90 9.85
CA GLY A 361 22.25 16.96 10.56
C GLY A 361 21.51 15.84 11.29
N LYS A 362 20.18 15.83 11.27
CA LYS A 362 19.34 14.78 11.86
C LYS A 362 18.72 13.91 10.77
N HIS A 363 18.23 12.73 11.18
CA HIS A 363 17.59 11.80 10.29
C HIS A 363 16.31 11.24 10.89
N MET A 364 15.42 10.73 10.04
CA MET A 364 14.28 9.93 10.47
C MET A 364 14.29 8.60 9.76
N ALA A 365 13.73 7.61 10.40
CA ALA A 365 13.42 6.31 9.81
C ALA A 365 12.12 5.77 10.38
N GLY A 366 11.44 4.95 9.60
CA GLY A 366 10.29 4.19 10.07
C GLY A 366 10.43 2.73 9.69
N ALA A 367 9.87 1.84 10.49
CA ALA A 367 9.86 0.42 10.18
C ALA A 367 8.58 -0.24 10.68
N TYR A 368 8.16 -1.31 10.02
CA TYR A 368 7.07 -2.13 10.52
C TYR A 368 7.34 -3.62 10.28
N CYS A 369 6.69 -4.43 11.09
CA CYS A 369 6.57 -5.87 10.89
C CYS A 369 5.09 -6.27 10.90
N HIS A 370 4.80 -7.45 10.34
CA HIS A 370 3.47 -8.02 10.46
C HIS A 370 3.28 -8.67 11.83
N VAL A 371 2.05 -8.57 12.34
CA VAL A 371 1.61 -9.17 13.62
C VAL A 371 0.24 -9.82 13.43
N PRO A 372 -0.18 -10.75 14.31
CA PRO A 372 -1.56 -11.23 14.30
C PRO A 372 -2.56 -10.07 14.34
N ASN A 373 -3.67 -10.18 13.60
CA ASN A 373 -4.70 -9.14 13.57
C ASN A 373 -5.15 -8.75 14.98
N GLY A 374 -5.17 -7.45 15.29
CA GLY A 374 -5.55 -6.92 16.59
C GLY A 374 -4.54 -7.19 17.72
N SER A 375 -3.31 -7.58 17.40
CA SER A 375 -2.28 -7.83 18.41
C SER A 375 -1.99 -6.62 19.28
N GLY A 376 -1.93 -6.85 20.60
CA GLY A 376 -1.48 -5.86 21.61
C GLY A 376 -0.01 -6.02 22.01
N VAL A 377 0.74 -6.92 21.36
CA VAL A 377 2.15 -7.19 21.71
C VAL A 377 3.05 -6.07 21.18
N ASP A 378 3.90 -5.52 22.03
CA ASP A 378 4.90 -4.52 21.66
C ASP A 378 6.09 -5.19 20.93
N MET A 379 6.22 -4.91 19.65
CA MET A 379 7.29 -5.45 18.80
C MET A 379 8.51 -4.52 18.68
N THR A 380 8.55 -3.40 19.39
CA THR A 380 9.62 -2.39 19.25
C THR A 380 11.01 -3.00 19.43
N ALA A 381 11.24 -3.70 20.52
CA ALA A 381 12.54 -4.31 20.81
C ALA A 381 12.96 -5.35 19.76
N HIS A 382 12.00 -6.10 19.19
CA HIS A 382 12.25 -7.09 18.14
C HIS A 382 12.60 -6.43 16.80
N ILE A 383 11.88 -5.36 16.44
CA ILE A 383 12.18 -4.55 15.23
C ILE A 383 13.57 -3.92 15.37
N GLU A 384 13.85 -3.28 16.49
CA GLU A 384 15.17 -2.67 16.76
C GLU A 384 16.30 -3.70 16.76
N ALA A 385 16.05 -4.91 17.28
CA ALA A 385 17.04 -5.99 17.24
C ALA A 385 17.33 -6.45 15.80
N GLN A 386 16.33 -6.46 14.92
CA GLN A 386 16.55 -6.75 13.51
C GLN A 386 17.32 -5.63 12.81
N VAL A 387 17.07 -4.36 13.13
CA VAL A 387 17.89 -3.26 12.58
C VAL A 387 19.32 -3.36 13.09
N GLU A 388 19.52 -3.55 14.38
CA GLU A 388 20.83 -3.70 15.04
C GLU A 388 21.65 -4.86 14.47
N ARG A 389 21.01 -5.97 14.09
CA ARG A 389 21.64 -7.14 13.43
C ARG A 389 22.42 -6.74 12.17
N PHE A 390 21.87 -5.84 11.37
CA PHE A 390 22.46 -5.41 10.09
C PHE A 390 23.12 -4.02 10.16
N ALA A 391 22.85 -3.26 11.21
CA ALA A 391 23.37 -1.92 11.45
C ALA A 391 23.80 -1.75 12.92
N PRO A 392 24.91 -2.37 13.35
CA PRO A 392 25.39 -2.28 14.73
C PRO A 392 25.60 -0.83 15.16
N GLY A 393 25.10 -0.49 16.35
CA GLY A 393 25.09 0.88 16.90
C GLY A 393 23.89 1.72 16.44
N PHE A 394 22.87 1.08 15.81
CA PHE A 394 21.63 1.78 15.44
C PHE A 394 20.90 2.34 16.67
N ARG A 395 20.83 1.57 17.77
CA ARG A 395 20.14 1.99 18.99
C ARG A 395 20.74 3.24 19.60
N ASP A 396 22.05 3.42 19.46
CA ASP A 396 22.77 4.58 19.97
C ASP A 396 22.43 5.86 19.16
N ARG A 397 21.86 5.71 17.96
CA ARG A 397 21.38 6.81 17.10
C ARG A 397 19.98 7.27 17.43
N ILE A 398 19.21 6.51 18.22
CA ILE A 398 17.80 6.81 18.50
C ILE A 398 17.70 7.95 19.50
N VAL A 399 17.12 9.07 19.07
CA VAL A 399 16.81 10.23 19.94
C VAL A 399 15.41 10.08 20.52
N LYS A 400 14.45 9.65 19.70
CA LYS A 400 13.06 9.45 20.12
C LYS A 400 12.41 8.35 19.30
N THR A 401 11.59 7.56 19.97
CA THR A 401 10.77 6.50 19.36
C THR A 401 9.29 6.83 19.50
N HIS A 402 8.51 6.59 18.45
CA HIS A 402 7.05 6.59 18.45
C HIS A 402 6.53 5.24 17.95
N LYS A 403 5.51 4.71 18.62
CA LYS A 403 4.95 3.38 18.34
C LYS A 403 3.55 3.53 17.76
N LEU A 404 3.26 2.74 16.75
CA LEU A 404 1.95 2.64 16.11
C LEU A 404 1.52 1.17 16.12
N PRO A 405 0.97 0.67 17.25
CA PRO A 405 0.41 -0.68 17.31
C PRO A 405 -0.86 -0.79 16.44
N PRO A 406 -1.35 -2.02 16.17
CA PRO A 406 -2.58 -2.26 15.41
C PRO A 406 -3.78 -1.40 15.82
N SER A 407 -4.01 -1.23 17.11
CA SER A 407 -5.11 -0.41 17.66
C SER A 407 -4.96 1.08 17.32
N GLU A 408 -3.72 1.58 17.31
CA GLU A 408 -3.46 2.98 16.96
C GLU A 408 -3.60 3.21 15.46
N LEU A 409 -3.14 2.28 14.63
CA LEU A 409 -3.35 2.33 13.17
C LEU A 409 -4.85 2.33 12.83
N GLU A 410 -5.66 1.50 13.51
CA GLU A 410 -7.12 1.48 13.34
C GLU A 410 -7.77 2.78 13.82
N ARG A 411 -7.31 3.35 14.94
CA ARG A 411 -7.80 4.65 15.44
C ARG A 411 -7.50 5.79 14.47
N LEU A 412 -6.32 5.76 13.85
CA LEU A 412 -5.89 6.78 12.87
C LEU A 412 -6.54 6.59 11.50
N ASN A 413 -6.87 5.36 11.13
CA ASN A 413 -7.58 5.06 9.89
C ASN A 413 -8.52 3.87 10.12
N ALA A 414 -9.80 4.14 10.22
CA ALA A 414 -10.86 3.15 10.49
C ALA A 414 -10.94 2.01 9.45
N ASN A 415 -10.25 2.14 8.32
CA ASN A 415 -10.12 1.06 7.33
C ASN A 415 -9.05 0.01 7.73
N CYS A 416 -8.18 0.31 8.70
CA CYS A 416 -7.12 -0.58 9.17
C CYS A 416 -7.61 -1.49 10.31
N ILE A 417 -8.63 -2.29 10.09
CA ILE A 417 -9.26 -3.13 11.10
C ILE A 417 -8.26 -4.12 11.72
N GLY A 418 -8.02 -3.99 13.03
CA GLY A 418 -7.02 -4.78 13.74
C GLY A 418 -5.59 -4.55 13.23
N GLY A 419 -5.33 -3.39 12.62
CA GLY A 419 -4.05 -3.03 12.01
C GLY A 419 -3.83 -3.57 10.59
N ASP A 420 -4.83 -4.20 9.97
CA ASP A 420 -4.73 -4.68 8.58
C ASP A 420 -4.64 -3.49 7.61
N ILE A 421 -3.46 -3.29 7.02
CA ILE A 421 -3.16 -2.23 6.05
C ILE A 421 -3.55 -2.60 4.61
N ALA A 422 -4.01 -3.82 4.36
CA ALA A 422 -4.40 -4.31 3.04
C ALA A 422 -5.91 -4.19 2.74
N GLY A 423 -6.73 -3.87 3.77
CA GLY A 423 -8.18 -3.81 3.64
C GLY A 423 -8.84 -5.18 3.47
N GLY A 424 -8.20 -6.23 4.00
CA GLY A 424 -8.67 -7.60 4.04
C GLY A 424 -7.73 -8.60 3.36
N ILE A 425 -7.95 -9.89 3.62
CA ILE A 425 -7.13 -10.97 3.07
C ILE A 425 -7.17 -10.94 1.53
N GLN A 426 -6.02 -10.77 0.91
CA GLN A 426 -5.86 -10.79 -0.54
C GLN A 426 -5.43 -12.20 -0.98
N ASN A 427 -6.38 -13.04 -1.36
CA ASN A 427 -6.09 -14.40 -1.83
C ASN A 427 -6.82 -14.72 -3.15
N LEU A 428 -6.34 -15.76 -3.83
CA LEU A 428 -6.86 -16.19 -5.12
C LEU A 428 -8.38 -16.50 -5.08
N ARG A 429 -8.85 -17.12 -3.99
CA ARG A 429 -10.28 -17.43 -3.81
C ARG A 429 -11.14 -16.18 -3.82
N ARG A 430 -10.69 -15.11 -3.14
CA ARG A 430 -11.40 -13.84 -3.10
C ARG A 430 -11.39 -13.15 -4.47
N LEU A 431 -10.25 -13.15 -5.14
CA LEU A 431 -10.12 -12.60 -6.49
C LEU A 431 -11.14 -13.25 -7.44
N LEU A 432 -11.24 -14.57 -7.44
CA LEU A 432 -12.21 -15.32 -8.26
C LEU A 432 -13.67 -15.04 -7.85
N GLN A 433 -13.96 -14.98 -6.55
CA GLN A 433 -15.34 -14.73 -6.08
C GLN A 433 -15.86 -13.35 -6.44
N THR A 434 -15.01 -12.33 -6.48
CA THR A 434 -15.39 -10.97 -6.86
C THR A 434 -15.63 -10.84 -8.37
N SER A 435 -14.95 -11.66 -9.18
CA SER A 435 -15.03 -11.59 -10.65
C SER A 435 -16.27 -12.25 -11.25
N LEU A 436 -16.85 -13.24 -10.55
CA LEU A 436 -17.97 -14.06 -11.08
C LEU A 436 -19.37 -13.48 -10.79
N ARG A 437 -19.51 -12.33 -10.12
CA ARG A 437 -20.79 -11.85 -9.58
C ARG A 437 -21.20 -10.44 -10.02
N GLY A 438 -20.87 -10.02 -11.21
CA GLY A 438 -21.19 -8.69 -11.72
C GLY A 438 -20.18 -7.63 -11.22
N SER A 439 -20.60 -6.38 -11.00
CA SER A 439 -19.69 -5.32 -10.52
C SER A 439 -19.21 -5.62 -9.10
N PRO A 440 -17.89 -5.74 -8.86
CA PRO A 440 -17.37 -5.95 -7.51
C PRO A 440 -17.48 -4.70 -6.61
N TYR A 441 -17.91 -3.58 -7.16
CA TYR A 441 -18.04 -2.28 -6.49
C TYR A 441 -19.46 -1.96 -6.07
N ALA A 442 -20.46 -2.40 -6.85
CA ALA A 442 -21.86 -2.11 -6.56
C ALA A 442 -22.38 -2.87 -5.35
N THR A 443 -23.15 -2.19 -4.50
CA THR A 443 -23.94 -2.82 -3.44
C THR A 443 -25.33 -3.19 -3.96
N PRO A 444 -26.12 -4.00 -3.22
CA PRO A 444 -27.52 -4.23 -3.53
C PRO A 444 -28.42 -2.97 -3.41
N VAL A 445 -27.96 -1.94 -2.73
CA VAL A 445 -28.66 -0.66 -2.63
C VAL A 445 -28.34 0.17 -3.87
N GLY A 446 -29.37 0.58 -4.60
CA GLY A 446 -29.20 1.32 -5.84
C GLY A 446 -28.42 2.62 -5.64
N GLY A 447 -27.45 2.90 -6.52
CA GLY A 447 -26.63 4.10 -6.45
C GLY A 447 -25.47 4.05 -5.43
N VAL A 448 -25.35 3.00 -4.60
CA VAL A 448 -24.31 2.89 -3.57
C VAL A 448 -23.22 1.92 -3.99
N TYR A 449 -21.96 2.38 -3.94
CA TYR A 449 -20.76 1.64 -4.35
C TYR A 449 -19.71 1.63 -3.25
N VAL A 450 -18.84 0.61 -3.26
CA VAL A 450 -17.62 0.54 -2.41
C VAL A 450 -16.41 0.78 -3.28
N CYS A 451 -15.52 1.67 -2.86
CA CYS A 451 -14.34 2.06 -3.62
C CYS A 451 -13.01 1.90 -2.86
N SER A 452 -13.03 1.26 -1.69
CA SER A 452 -11.86 1.05 -0.84
C SER A 452 -10.94 -0.08 -1.33
N SER A 453 -9.76 -0.21 -0.70
CA SER A 453 -8.82 -1.34 -0.90
C SER A 453 -9.44 -2.71 -0.62
N SER A 454 -10.62 -2.75 0.00
CA SER A 454 -11.44 -3.97 0.13
C SER A 454 -12.07 -4.43 -1.19
N THR A 455 -11.94 -3.67 -2.28
CA THR A 455 -12.39 -4.03 -3.64
C THR A 455 -11.19 -4.25 -4.57
N PRO A 456 -11.37 -4.92 -5.73
CA PRO A 456 -10.28 -5.04 -6.70
C PRO A 456 -9.78 -3.67 -7.20
N PRO A 457 -8.49 -3.57 -7.53
CA PRO A 457 -7.46 -4.60 -7.52
C PRO A 457 -6.89 -4.90 -6.13
N GLY A 458 -7.27 -4.18 -5.09
CA GLY A 458 -6.85 -4.45 -3.72
C GLY A 458 -5.94 -3.37 -3.14
N ALA A 459 -5.04 -3.78 -2.25
CA ALA A 459 -4.15 -2.89 -1.50
C ALA A 459 -3.12 -2.18 -2.38
N GLY A 460 -2.75 -0.98 -1.98
CA GLY A 460 -1.74 -0.14 -2.61
C GLY A 460 -2.20 1.31 -2.76
N VAL A 461 -1.23 2.22 -2.82
CA VAL A 461 -1.49 3.65 -3.09
C VAL A 461 -1.53 3.86 -4.60
N HIS A 462 -2.55 3.38 -5.26
CA HIS A 462 -2.70 3.47 -6.72
C HIS A 462 -4.01 4.12 -7.18
N GLY A 463 -4.99 4.32 -6.27
CA GLY A 463 -6.29 4.92 -6.60
C GLY A 463 -7.21 4.10 -7.51
N MET A 464 -6.76 2.91 -7.94
CA MET A 464 -7.50 2.14 -8.96
C MET A 464 -8.81 1.53 -8.45
N CYS A 465 -8.91 1.23 -7.14
CA CYS A 465 -10.19 0.78 -6.58
C CYS A 465 -11.26 1.89 -6.74
N GLY A 466 -10.88 3.13 -6.43
CA GLY A 466 -11.72 4.31 -6.61
C GLY A 466 -12.06 4.58 -8.07
N TYR A 467 -11.05 4.58 -8.93
CA TYR A 467 -11.23 4.77 -10.37
C TYR A 467 -12.24 3.78 -10.97
N HIS A 468 -12.06 2.48 -10.71
CA HIS A 468 -12.95 1.46 -11.27
C HIS A 468 -14.35 1.50 -10.66
N ALA A 469 -14.49 1.86 -9.37
CA ALA A 469 -15.79 2.07 -8.75
C ALA A 469 -16.54 3.25 -9.41
N ALA A 470 -15.85 4.36 -9.67
CA ALA A 470 -16.41 5.50 -10.38
C ALA A 470 -16.82 5.16 -11.81
N VAL A 471 -15.98 4.40 -12.55
CA VAL A 471 -16.35 3.91 -13.89
C VAL A 471 -17.58 3.02 -13.85
N ALA A 472 -17.71 2.16 -12.84
CA ALA A 472 -18.89 1.32 -12.66
C ALA A 472 -20.15 2.15 -12.36
N ALA A 473 -20.03 3.21 -11.56
CA ALA A 473 -21.11 4.15 -11.28
C ALA A 473 -21.55 4.92 -12.53
N LEU A 474 -20.59 5.48 -13.29
CA LEU A 474 -20.86 6.23 -14.52
C LEU A 474 -21.61 5.41 -15.57
N ARG A 475 -21.21 4.13 -15.77
CA ARG A 475 -21.92 3.22 -16.71
C ARG A 475 -23.38 2.97 -16.37
N ARG A 476 -23.80 3.24 -15.12
CA ARG A 476 -25.20 3.07 -14.71
C ARG A 476 -25.98 4.39 -14.80
N LEU A 477 -25.29 5.51 -14.88
CA LEU A 477 -25.91 6.83 -15.06
C LEU A 477 -26.15 7.16 -16.54
N SER A 478 -25.33 6.59 -17.43
CA SER A 478 -25.54 6.58 -18.90
C SER A 478 -26.57 5.55 -19.30
#